data_291db61994e16ddb628709f585697b88
#
_entry.id   291db61994e16ddb628709f585697b88
#
_cell.length_a   1.000
_cell.length_b   1.000
_cell.length_c   1.000
_cell.angle_alpha   90.00
_cell.angle_beta   90.00
_cell.angle_gamma   90.00
#
_symmetry.space_group_name_H-M   'P 1'
#
loop_
_entity.id
_entity.type
_entity.pdbx_description
1 polymer ?
#
loop_
_entity_poly.entity_id
_entity_poly.type
_entity_poly.pdbx_seq_one_letter_code
_entity_poly.pdbx_strand_id
1 'polypeptide(L)'
;MKTRFTVSMLCVLLAGCMTNKSLPVSYYQLSTTQTLSEASALSQSSNIIIVDKVQLIELFNQQALVQLQPNNKVNIANFHFWAQPPSDMLTWHLINGLNTASDITAIKSDKFYRHNEKHRRLVVEVDEFAGHFEKGAVMSGTWYLYTYKDKSYQLSQVHPFHFETELAQDGFNALVAAHQKNVKQLSLHINQSL
;
A
#
# COMPACT_ATOMS: atom_id res chain seq x y z
N MET A 1 -38.86 -48.59 -32.64
CA MET A 1 -38.77 -48.24 -31.22
C MET A 1 -37.34 -48.08 -30.70
N LYS A 2 -36.31 -48.70 -31.28
CA LYS A 2 -34.90 -48.67 -30.78
C LYS A 2 -34.19 -47.33 -31.06
N THR A 3 -34.51 -46.61 -32.13
CA THR A 3 -33.88 -45.34 -32.53
C THR A 3 -34.30 -44.16 -31.65
N ARG A 4 -35.49 -44.13 -31.07
CA ARG A 4 -35.97 -43.08 -30.19
C ARG A 4 -35.31 -43.10 -28.80
N PHE A 5 -34.88 -44.28 -28.38
CA PHE A 5 -34.23 -44.47 -27.07
C PHE A 5 -32.76 -44.01 -27.06
N THR A 6 -32.06 -44.19 -28.20
CA THR A 6 -30.67 -43.74 -28.39
C THR A 6 -30.53 -42.22 -28.45
N VAL A 7 -31.48 -41.52 -29.08
CA VAL A 7 -31.48 -40.07 -29.18
C VAL A 7 -31.75 -39.40 -27.81
N SER A 8 -32.66 -40.00 -27.01
CA SER A 8 -32.98 -39.49 -25.66
C SER A 8 -31.77 -39.63 -24.69
N MET A 9 -30.97 -40.68 -24.82
CA MET A 9 -29.80 -40.95 -23.98
C MET A 9 -28.62 -40.00 -24.35
N LEU A 10 -28.49 -39.57 -25.61
CA LEU A 10 -27.43 -38.65 -26.05
C LEU A 10 -27.68 -37.23 -25.56
N CYS A 11 -28.93 -36.76 -25.39
CA CYS A 11 -29.27 -35.42 -24.85
C CYS A 11 -28.93 -35.25 -23.38
N VAL A 12 -28.91 -36.32 -22.59
CA VAL A 12 -28.60 -36.28 -21.15
C VAL A 12 -27.10 -36.06 -20.88
N LEU A 13 -26.23 -36.46 -21.82
CA LEU A 13 -24.78 -36.31 -21.67
C LEU A 13 -24.27 -34.90 -21.97
N LEU A 14 -25.09 -34.03 -22.55
CA LEU A 14 -24.72 -32.62 -22.90
C LEU A 14 -25.08 -31.62 -21.81
N ALA A 15 -25.79 -32.01 -20.76
CA ALA A 15 -26.21 -31.09 -19.67
C ALA A 15 -25.17 -30.87 -18.58
N GLY A 16 -23.97 -31.46 -18.68
CA GLY A 16 -22.94 -31.48 -17.63
C GLY A 16 -21.95 -30.32 -17.61
N CYS A 17 -22.00 -29.35 -18.52
CA CYS A 17 -20.93 -28.39 -18.72
C CYS A 17 -21.26 -26.92 -18.37
N MET A 18 -22.18 -26.65 -17.44
CA MET A 18 -22.54 -25.27 -17.12
C MET A 18 -22.58 -24.95 -15.63
N THR A 19 -21.45 -25.10 -14.92
CA THR A 19 -21.30 -24.37 -13.62
C THR A 19 -19.85 -24.04 -13.33
N ASN A 20 -19.17 -23.34 -14.23
CA ASN A 20 -17.99 -22.58 -13.83
C ASN A 20 -18.48 -21.26 -13.19
N LYS A 21 -18.78 -21.27 -11.89
CA LYS A 21 -18.84 -20.03 -11.13
C LYS A 21 -17.42 -19.48 -11.08
N SER A 22 -17.12 -18.50 -11.94
CA SER A 22 -15.91 -17.72 -11.82
C SER A 22 -15.92 -17.06 -10.43
N LEU A 23 -14.86 -17.24 -9.67
CA LEU A 23 -14.72 -16.53 -8.38
C LEU A 23 -14.66 -15.03 -8.67
N PRO A 24 -15.42 -14.20 -7.94
CA PRO A 24 -15.43 -12.77 -8.15
C PRO A 24 -14.05 -12.19 -7.83
N VAL A 25 -13.54 -11.35 -8.71
CA VAL A 25 -12.34 -10.55 -8.45
C VAL A 25 -12.68 -9.41 -7.50
N SER A 26 -11.83 -9.18 -6.51
CA SER A 26 -11.99 -8.13 -5.50
C SER A 26 -10.83 -7.16 -5.56
N TYR A 27 -11.15 -5.87 -5.56
CA TYR A 27 -10.16 -4.79 -5.51
C TYR A 27 -10.23 -4.07 -4.17
N TYR A 28 -9.09 -3.76 -3.60
CA TYR A 28 -8.95 -3.16 -2.28
C TYR A 28 -8.21 -1.83 -2.35
N GLN A 29 -8.57 -0.93 -1.49
CA GLN A 29 -7.93 0.36 -1.33
C GLN A 29 -7.82 0.68 0.17
N LEU A 30 -6.74 1.32 0.58
CA LEU A 30 -6.64 1.88 1.92
C LEU A 30 -7.66 3.02 2.06
N SER A 31 -8.38 3.04 3.17
CA SER A 31 -9.41 4.06 3.40
C SER A 31 -8.78 5.43 3.63
N THR A 32 -9.35 6.44 3.00
CA THR A 32 -9.00 7.83 3.27
C THR A 32 -9.86 8.34 4.39
N THR A 33 -9.31 8.51 5.58
CA THR A 33 -9.94 9.35 6.58
C THR A 33 -9.56 10.80 6.25
N GLN A 34 -10.11 11.34 5.18
CA GLN A 34 -10.06 12.79 4.96
C GLN A 34 -11.07 13.42 5.91
N THR A 35 -10.63 13.93 7.03
CA THR A 35 -11.11 15.22 7.46
C THR A 35 -10.58 16.19 6.40
N LEU A 36 -11.49 16.72 5.59
CA LEU A 36 -11.24 17.91 4.78
C LEU A 36 -10.95 19.05 5.77
N SER A 37 -9.77 19.09 6.34
CA SER A 37 -9.23 20.30 6.88
C SER A 37 -8.96 21.17 5.66
N GLU A 38 -9.74 22.21 5.57
CA GLU A 38 -9.70 23.18 4.47
C GLU A 38 -8.26 23.44 4.08
N ALA A 39 -7.97 23.32 2.79
CA ALA A 39 -6.69 23.62 2.16
C ALA A 39 -6.35 25.12 2.27
N SER A 40 -6.51 25.70 3.46
CA SER A 40 -6.31 27.12 3.75
C SER A 40 -4.91 27.49 4.20
N ALA A 41 -3.96 26.56 4.24
CA ALA A 41 -2.64 26.84 4.81
C ALA A 41 -1.46 26.60 3.85
N LEU A 42 -1.67 26.67 2.53
CA LEU A 42 -0.52 26.71 1.61
C LEU A 42 0.28 28.02 1.69
N SER A 43 -0.13 28.95 2.54
CA SER A 43 0.43 30.29 2.48
C SER A 43 1.55 30.59 3.46
N GLN A 44 1.99 29.77 4.38
CA GLN A 44 3.11 30.16 5.26
C GLN A 44 3.79 29.05 6.09
N SER A 45 3.68 27.76 5.75
CA SER A 45 4.50 26.82 6.50
C SER A 45 5.95 26.89 6.00
N SER A 46 6.84 27.35 6.86
CA SER A 46 8.29 27.35 6.63
C SER A 46 8.90 25.94 6.64
N ASN A 47 8.11 24.91 6.86
CA ASN A 47 8.55 23.53 7.04
C ASN A 47 8.02 22.61 5.94
N ILE A 48 8.48 22.83 4.72
CA ILE A 48 8.13 21.97 3.57
C ILE A 48 9.06 20.76 3.52
N ILE A 49 8.47 19.58 3.27
CA ILE A 49 9.20 18.34 3.00
C ILE A 49 8.76 17.79 1.65
N ILE A 50 9.73 17.52 0.80
CA ILE A 50 9.53 16.84 -0.47
C ILE A 50 9.55 15.34 -0.23
N VAL A 51 8.46 14.67 -0.54
CA VAL A 51 8.31 13.22 -0.38
C VAL A 51 8.48 12.55 -1.73
N ASP A 52 9.48 11.68 -1.83
CA ASP A 52 9.66 10.85 -3.01
C ASP A 52 8.60 9.76 -3.08
N LYS A 53 8.41 9.22 -4.28
CA LYS A 53 7.56 8.03 -4.45
C LYS A 53 8.13 6.90 -3.57
N VAL A 54 7.28 6.32 -2.71
CA VAL A 54 7.64 5.18 -1.87
C VAL A 54 8.13 4.04 -2.76
N GLN A 55 9.30 3.50 -2.44
CA GLN A 55 9.90 2.39 -3.15
C GLN A 55 9.58 1.10 -2.40
N LEU A 56 9.16 0.08 -3.13
CA LEU A 56 8.93 -1.26 -2.60
C LEU A 56 9.79 -2.26 -3.37
N ILE A 57 10.22 -3.31 -2.69
CA ILE A 57 10.75 -4.51 -3.36
C ILE A 57 9.70 -5.04 -4.34
N GLU A 58 10.14 -5.46 -5.52
CA GLU A 58 9.26 -5.82 -6.64
C GLU A 58 8.17 -6.83 -6.26
N LEU A 59 8.49 -7.81 -5.42
CA LEU A 59 7.53 -8.78 -4.88
C LEU A 59 6.30 -8.10 -4.25
N PHE A 60 6.49 -7.00 -3.54
CA PHE A 60 5.43 -6.29 -2.83
C PHE A 60 4.87 -5.09 -3.61
N ASN A 61 5.47 -4.72 -4.74
CA ASN A 61 5.00 -3.62 -5.59
C ASN A 61 4.03 -4.07 -6.69
N GLN A 62 3.52 -5.29 -6.60
CA GLN A 62 2.51 -5.82 -7.49
C GLN A 62 1.08 -5.56 -6.98
N GLN A 63 0.10 -5.52 -7.88
CA GLN A 63 -1.29 -5.29 -7.48
C GLN A 63 -1.90 -6.46 -6.70
N ALA A 64 -1.52 -7.71 -6.98
CA ALA A 64 -2.01 -8.84 -6.21
C ALA A 64 -1.58 -8.75 -4.74
N LEU A 65 -2.50 -9.03 -3.82
CA LEU A 65 -2.15 -9.08 -2.39
C LEU A 65 -1.21 -10.26 -2.12
N VAL A 66 -0.16 -10.00 -1.36
CA VAL A 66 0.88 -10.97 -1.02
C VAL A 66 0.70 -11.44 0.42
N GLN A 67 0.88 -12.73 0.63
CA GLN A 67 0.85 -13.36 1.95
C GLN A 67 2.08 -14.26 2.12
N LEU A 68 2.81 -14.07 3.20
CA LEU A 68 3.91 -14.93 3.62
C LEU A 68 3.34 -16.11 4.41
N GLN A 69 3.73 -17.31 4.01
CA GLN A 69 3.27 -18.58 4.54
C GLN A 69 4.41 -19.29 5.29
N PRO A 70 4.12 -20.31 6.11
CA PRO A 70 5.16 -21.13 6.73
C PRO A 70 6.18 -21.66 5.72
N ASN A 71 7.40 -21.93 6.19
CA ASN A 71 8.49 -22.48 5.38
C ASN A 71 8.92 -21.59 4.21
N ASN A 72 8.92 -20.27 4.39
CA ASN A 72 9.36 -19.28 3.41
C ASN A 72 8.55 -19.30 2.08
N LYS A 73 7.33 -19.81 2.12
CA LYS A 73 6.44 -19.80 0.97
C LYS A 73 5.75 -18.44 0.84
N VAL A 74 5.56 -18.02 -0.40
CA VAL A 74 4.81 -16.81 -0.74
C VAL A 74 3.54 -17.22 -1.48
N ASN A 75 2.41 -16.71 -1.01
CA ASN A 75 1.13 -16.82 -1.70
C ASN A 75 0.78 -15.47 -2.33
N ILE A 76 0.66 -15.44 -3.65
CA ILE A 76 0.19 -14.28 -4.40
C ILE A 76 -1.28 -14.53 -4.74
N ALA A 77 -2.16 -13.63 -4.31
CA ALA A 77 -3.60 -13.80 -4.43
C ALA A 77 -4.06 -13.76 -5.90
N ASN A 78 -4.86 -14.74 -6.30
CA ASN A 78 -5.35 -14.83 -7.69
C ASN A 78 -6.59 -13.94 -7.96
N PHE A 79 -7.34 -13.56 -6.91
CA PHE A 79 -8.62 -12.86 -7.03
C PHE A 79 -8.74 -11.64 -6.14
N HIS A 80 -7.65 -11.23 -5.47
CA HIS A 80 -7.63 -10.11 -4.53
C HIS A 80 -6.48 -9.17 -4.87
N PHE A 81 -6.81 -7.95 -5.26
CA PHE A 81 -5.85 -6.99 -5.80
C PHE A 81 -5.97 -5.62 -5.12
N TRP A 82 -4.87 -4.92 -4.99
CA TRP A 82 -4.90 -3.48 -4.74
C TRP A 82 -5.52 -2.77 -5.95
N ALA A 83 -6.36 -1.78 -5.72
CA ALA A 83 -7.01 -1.00 -6.79
C ALA A 83 -6.01 -0.15 -7.61
N GLN A 84 -4.82 0.08 -7.06
CA GLN A 84 -3.73 0.82 -7.68
C GLN A 84 -2.38 0.25 -7.24
N PRO A 85 -1.26 0.58 -7.92
CA PRO A 85 0.07 0.12 -7.51
C PRO A 85 0.38 0.50 -6.05
N PRO A 86 0.88 -0.42 -5.23
CA PRO A 86 1.18 -0.16 -3.82
C PRO A 86 2.09 1.05 -3.58
N SER A 87 3.10 1.26 -4.42
CA SER A 87 3.99 2.43 -4.31
C SER A 87 3.25 3.76 -4.43
N ASP A 88 2.27 3.87 -5.33
CA ASP A 88 1.47 5.09 -5.49
C ASP A 88 0.48 5.28 -4.33
N MET A 89 -0.16 4.19 -3.91
CA MET A 89 -1.08 4.16 -2.79
C MET A 89 -0.39 4.58 -1.48
N LEU A 90 0.76 3.98 -1.17
CA LEU A 90 1.52 4.29 0.04
C LEU A 90 2.06 5.72 0.02
N THR A 91 2.56 6.21 -1.12
CA THR A 91 3.03 7.60 -1.27
C THR A 91 1.91 8.59 -0.93
N TRP A 92 0.73 8.36 -1.49
CA TRP A 92 -0.43 9.23 -1.26
C TRP A 92 -0.89 9.23 0.20
N HIS A 93 -0.99 8.05 0.82
CA HIS A 93 -1.40 7.91 2.23
C HIS A 93 -0.36 8.48 3.18
N LEU A 94 0.93 8.31 2.90
CA LEU A 94 2.02 8.89 3.68
C LEU A 94 1.95 10.42 3.67
N ILE A 95 1.85 11.04 2.50
CA ILE A 95 1.74 12.51 2.37
C ILE A 95 0.53 13.03 3.15
N ASN A 96 -0.63 12.39 3.00
CA ASN A 96 -1.83 12.79 3.73
C ASN A 96 -1.66 12.62 5.26
N GLY A 97 -1.03 11.53 5.70
CA GLY A 97 -0.75 11.30 7.11
C GLY A 97 0.19 12.35 7.70
N LEU A 98 1.24 12.72 6.98
CA LEU A 98 2.17 13.77 7.38
C LEU A 98 1.48 15.13 7.46
N ASN A 99 0.67 15.49 6.49
CA ASN A 99 -0.07 16.77 6.46
C ASN A 99 -1.16 16.88 7.55
N THR A 100 -1.64 15.74 8.08
CA THR A 100 -2.69 15.75 9.10
C THR A 100 -2.13 15.85 10.52
N ALA A 101 -0.90 15.41 10.73
CA ALA A 101 -0.37 15.16 12.08
C ALA A 101 0.61 16.24 12.58
N SER A 102 1.00 17.22 11.76
CA SER A 102 2.04 18.19 12.14
C SER A 102 1.94 19.52 11.38
N ASP A 103 2.75 20.51 11.81
CA ASP A 103 2.94 21.79 11.13
C ASP A 103 3.82 21.66 9.86
N ILE A 104 3.97 20.46 9.35
CA ILE A 104 4.75 20.13 8.15
C ILE A 104 3.83 20.19 6.93
N THR A 105 4.33 20.74 5.83
CA THR A 105 3.71 20.61 4.51
C THR A 105 4.48 19.58 3.68
N ALA A 106 3.94 18.37 3.58
CA ALA A 106 4.49 17.31 2.74
C ALA A 106 3.96 17.44 1.31
N ILE A 107 4.86 17.46 0.33
CA ILE A 107 4.56 17.62 -1.08
C ILE A 107 5.22 16.48 -1.86
N LYS A 108 4.50 15.87 -2.80
CA LYS A 108 5.06 14.85 -3.68
C LYS A 108 6.13 15.44 -4.59
N SER A 109 7.25 14.75 -4.78
CA SER A 109 8.41 15.25 -5.52
C SER A 109 8.13 15.59 -6.99
N ASP A 110 7.18 14.90 -7.65
CA ASP A 110 6.77 15.17 -9.03
C ASP A 110 5.93 16.45 -9.19
N LYS A 111 5.41 17.01 -8.09
CA LYS A 111 4.65 18.27 -8.07
C LYS A 111 5.51 19.47 -7.73
N PHE A 112 6.76 19.24 -7.41
CA PHE A 112 7.68 20.31 -7.03
C PHE A 112 8.48 20.84 -8.22
N TYR A 113 8.08 21.98 -8.73
CA TYR A 113 8.67 22.59 -9.94
C TYR A 113 9.76 23.63 -9.70
N ARG A 114 9.98 24.06 -8.45
CA ARG A 114 10.97 25.10 -8.12
C ARG A 114 12.27 24.48 -7.64
N HIS A 115 13.27 24.46 -8.51
CA HIS A 115 14.60 23.92 -8.23
C HIS A 115 15.45 24.79 -7.27
N ASN A 116 14.99 25.99 -6.93
CA ASN A 116 15.78 26.94 -6.15
C ASN A 116 15.49 26.88 -4.63
N GLU A 117 14.52 26.13 -4.19
CA GLU A 117 14.18 26.03 -2.78
C GLU A 117 14.79 24.76 -2.17
N LYS A 118 15.47 24.95 -1.05
CA LYS A 118 16.31 23.93 -0.40
C LYS A 118 15.53 23.21 0.67
N HIS A 119 14.45 22.51 0.27
CA HIS A 119 13.61 21.78 1.20
C HIS A 119 14.24 20.45 1.61
N ARG A 120 13.85 19.95 2.78
CA ARG A 120 14.17 18.58 3.20
C ARG A 120 13.50 17.59 2.25
N ARG A 121 14.14 16.45 2.06
CA ARG A 121 13.64 15.38 1.18
C ARG A 121 13.52 14.08 1.95
N LEU A 122 12.34 13.49 1.92
CA LEU A 122 12.02 12.22 2.54
C LEU A 122 11.98 11.11 1.47
N VAL A 123 12.77 10.07 1.70
CA VAL A 123 12.78 8.83 0.91
C VAL A 123 12.33 7.70 1.81
N VAL A 124 11.43 6.85 1.35
CA VAL A 124 10.94 5.68 2.09
C VAL A 124 11.10 4.44 1.22
N GLU A 125 11.81 3.46 1.74
CA GLU A 125 12.00 2.15 1.16
C GLU A 125 11.28 1.12 2.02
N VAL A 126 10.41 0.31 1.40
CA VAL A 126 9.61 -0.72 2.06
C VAL A 126 10.10 -2.08 1.61
N ASP A 127 10.66 -2.83 2.54
CA ASP A 127 11.22 -4.16 2.31
C ASP A 127 10.17 -5.27 2.42
N GLU A 128 9.10 -5.03 3.19
CA GLU A 128 8.00 -5.96 3.38
C GLU A 128 6.66 -5.22 3.45
N PHE A 129 5.69 -5.69 2.68
CA PHE A 129 4.30 -5.20 2.70
C PHE A 129 3.37 -6.37 2.36
N ALA A 130 3.07 -7.20 3.36
CA ALA A 130 2.38 -8.46 3.17
C ALA A 130 1.50 -8.88 4.35
N GLY A 131 0.59 -9.79 4.11
CA GLY A 131 0.00 -10.61 5.17
C GLY A 131 1.03 -11.64 5.67
N HIS A 132 1.03 -11.94 6.95
CA HIS A 132 1.86 -12.98 7.56
C HIS A 132 0.97 -13.94 8.32
N PHE A 133 1.24 -15.24 8.19
CA PHE A 133 0.40 -16.32 8.74
C PHE A 133 0.26 -16.29 10.27
N GLU A 134 1.22 -15.70 11.01
CA GLU A 134 1.18 -15.57 12.48
C GLU A 134 0.99 -14.13 12.96
N LYS A 135 1.46 -13.13 12.18
CA LYS A 135 1.62 -11.75 12.63
C LYS A 135 0.53 -10.81 12.11
N GLY A 136 -0.32 -11.30 11.23
CA GLY A 136 -1.32 -10.48 10.54
C GLY A 136 -0.73 -9.65 9.41
N ALA A 137 -0.91 -8.33 9.40
CA ALA A 137 -0.28 -7.44 8.41
C ALA A 137 1.10 -7.01 8.88
N VAL A 138 2.11 -7.19 8.04
CA VAL A 138 3.49 -6.73 8.30
C VAL A 138 3.86 -5.64 7.31
N MET A 139 4.52 -4.60 7.81
CA MET A 139 5.13 -3.55 7.02
C MET A 139 6.47 -3.17 7.63
N SER A 140 7.57 -3.35 6.89
CA SER A 140 8.91 -3.00 7.33
C SER A 140 9.72 -2.30 6.25
N GLY A 141 10.78 -1.61 6.67
CA GLY A 141 11.66 -0.91 5.76
C GLY A 141 12.52 0.13 6.45
N THR A 142 12.98 1.11 5.68
CA THR A 142 13.79 2.21 6.17
C THR A 142 13.36 3.53 5.52
N TRP A 143 13.32 4.60 6.29
CA TRP A 143 13.19 5.91 5.72
C TRP A 143 14.43 6.76 5.97
N TYR A 144 14.69 7.67 5.04
CA TYR A 144 15.86 8.52 4.98
C TYR A 144 15.41 9.97 4.86
N LEU A 145 16.01 10.85 5.65
CA LEU A 145 15.83 12.29 5.51
C LEU A 145 17.11 12.91 4.98
N TYR A 146 16.97 13.67 3.90
CA TYR A 146 18.04 14.46 3.33
C TYR A 146 17.78 15.95 3.58
N THR A 147 18.84 16.68 3.91
CA THR A 147 18.84 18.13 4.01
C THR A 147 19.74 18.72 2.93
N TYR A 148 19.35 19.86 2.39
CA TYR A 148 20.19 20.56 1.42
C TYR A 148 21.22 21.42 2.14
N LYS A 149 22.49 21.08 2.00
CA LYS A 149 23.62 21.78 2.61
C LYS A 149 24.80 21.80 1.63
N ASP A 150 25.55 22.91 1.58
CA ASP A 150 26.75 23.04 0.74
C ASP A 150 26.50 22.68 -0.74
N LYS A 151 25.38 23.14 -1.29
CA LYS A 151 24.94 22.95 -2.70
C LYS A 151 24.62 21.50 -3.07
N SER A 152 24.41 20.60 -2.09
CA SER A 152 24.03 19.20 -2.31
C SER A 152 23.05 18.70 -1.26
N TYR A 153 22.31 17.63 -1.59
CA TYR A 153 21.56 16.88 -0.60
C TYR A 153 22.50 15.97 0.20
N GLN A 154 22.43 16.07 1.52
CA GLN A 154 23.21 15.26 2.44
C GLN A 154 22.26 14.45 3.31
N LEU A 155 22.55 13.17 3.49
CA LEU A 155 21.80 12.30 4.38
C LEU A 155 21.92 12.83 5.82
N SER A 156 20.81 13.13 6.45
CA SER A 156 20.76 13.68 7.81
C SER A 156 20.20 12.70 8.84
N GLN A 157 19.27 11.82 8.42
CA GLN A 157 18.68 10.82 9.30
C GLN A 157 18.41 9.53 8.55
N VAL A 158 18.51 8.39 9.26
CA VAL A 158 18.17 7.04 8.79
C VAL A 158 17.43 6.34 9.91
N HIS A 159 16.22 5.85 9.64
CA HIS A 159 15.40 5.17 10.62
C HIS A 159 14.77 3.91 10.03
N PRO A 160 15.13 2.73 10.52
CA PRO A 160 14.41 1.52 10.20
C PRO A 160 13.03 1.52 10.89
N PHE A 161 12.07 0.85 10.29
CA PHE A 161 10.75 0.63 10.89
C PHE A 161 10.28 -0.80 10.66
N HIS A 162 9.48 -1.30 11.61
CA HIS A 162 8.82 -2.59 11.52
C HIS A 162 7.50 -2.53 12.29
N PHE A 163 6.40 -2.74 11.58
CA PHE A 163 5.05 -2.73 12.16
C PHE A 163 4.35 -4.04 11.87
N GLU A 164 3.77 -4.63 12.91
CA GLU A 164 2.94 -5.81 12.86
C GLU A 164 1.55 -5.46 13.41
N THR A 165 0.50 -5.81 12.69
CA THR A 165 -0.87 -5.59 13.15
C THR A 165 -1.66 -6.86 12.98
N GLU A 166 -2.10 -7.44 14.09
CA GLU A 166 -2.96 -8.61 14.09
C GLU A 166 -4.27 -8.35 13.34
N LEU A 167 -4.78 -9.39 12.68
CA LEU A 167 -6.06 -9.30 11.99
C LEU A 167 -7.22 -9.43 13.01
N ALA A 168 -8.21 -8.55 12.90
CA ALA A 168 -9.40 -8.63 13.75
C ALA A 168 -10.26 -9.86 13.44
N GLN A 169 -10.14 -10.41 12.25
CA GLN A 169 -10.81 -11.63 11.75
C GLN A 169 -10.06 -12.13 10.50
N ASP A 170 -10.35 -13.32 10.05
CA ASP A 170 -9.77 -13.86 8.84
C ASP A 170 -10.24 -13.10 7.58
N GLY A 171 -9.38 -13.11 6.55
CA GLY A 171 -9.71 -12.65 5.21
C GLY A 171 -9.05 -11.32 4.81
N PHE A 172 -9.12 -11.05 3.53
CA PHE A 172 -8.42 -9.91 2.91
C PHE A 172 -8.96 -8.53 3.37
N ASN A 173 -10.24 -8.41 3.73
CA ASN A 173 -10.78 -7.17 4.31
C ASN A 173 -10.07 -6.81 5.61
N ALA A 174 -9.87 -7.80 6.49
CA ALA A 174 -9.17 -7.60 7.75
C ALA A 174 -7.68 -7.32 7.52
N LEU A 175 -7.05 -7.99 6.55
CA LEU A 175 -5.66 -7.71 6.15
C LEU A 175 -5.49 -6.27 5.67
N VAL A 176 -6.37 -5.77 4.80
CA VAL A 176 -6.34 -4.39 4.32
C VAL A 176 -6.54 -3.39 5.46
N ALA A 177 -7.48 -3.66 6.39
CA ALA A 177 -7.68 -2.82 7.56
C ALA A 177 -6.46 -2.80 8.49
N ALA A 178 -5.74 -3.90 8.62
CA ALA A 178 -4.50 -3.99 9.38
C ALA A 178 -3.36 -3.22 8.69
N HIS A 179 -3.22 -3.33 7.37
CA HIS A 179 -2.29 -2.49 6.60
C HIS A 179 -2.57 -0.99 6.73
N GLN A 180 -3.84 -0.60 6.79
CA GLN A 180 -4.22 0.79 7.05
C GLN A 180 -3.63 1.32 8.36
N LYS A 181 -3.63 0.49 9.41
CA LYS A 181 -3.03 0.84 10.72
C LYS A 181 -1.51 0.97 10.60
N ASN A 182 -0.83 0.04 9.90
CA ASN A 182 0.62 0.10 9.70
C ASN A 182 1.04 1.37 8.96
N VAL A 183 0.33 1.78 7.92
CA VAL A 183 0.61 3.02 7.17
C VAL A 183 0.42 4.26 8.05
N LYS A 184 -0.61 4.26 8.90
CA LYS A 184 -0.80 5.33 9.88
C LYS A 184 0.35 5.37 10.90
N GLN A 185 0.80 4.22 11.38
CA GLN A 185 1.96 4.13 12.29
C GLN A 185 3.23 4.68 11.65
N LEU A 186 3.47 4.38 10.36
CA LEU A 186 4.61 4.93 9.63
C LEU A 186 4.56 6.46 9.58
N SER A 187 3.41 7.05 9.26
CA SER A 187 3.25 8.51 9.23
C SER A 187 3.52 9.14 10.61
N LEU A 188 3.04 8.53 11.69
CA LEU A 188 3.27 8.99 13.05
C LEU A 188 4.75 8.83 13.45
N HIS A 189 5.37 7.71 13.11
CA HIS A 189 6.79 7.44 13.40
C HIS A 189 7.71 8.47 12.71
N ILE A 190 7.44 8.80 11.46
CA ILE A 190 8.18 9.85 10.74
C ILE A 190 7.95 11.21 11.39
N ASN A 191 6.69 11.59 11.66
CA ASN A 191 6.37 12.89 12.28
C ASN A 191 7.06 13.12 13.62
N GLN A 192 7.20 12.09 14.45
CA GLN A 192 7.87 12.19 15.75
C GLN A 192 9.38 12.45 15.63
N SER A 193 9.95 12.19 14.48
CA SER A 193 11.40 12.29 14.23
C SER A 193 11.78 13.54 13.42
N LEU A 194 10.81 14.28 12.88
CA LEU A 194 11.00 15.47 12.02
C LEU A 194 11.03 16.77 12.80
#